data_1b5ddea0bef9f6da9bd9c22919db6344
#
_entry.id   1b5ddea0bef9f6da9bd9c22919db6344
#
_cell.length_a   1.000
_cell.length_b   1.000
_cell.length_c   1.000
_cell.angle_alpha   90.00
_cell.angle_beta   90.00
_cell.angle_gamma   90.00
#
_symmetry.space_group_name_H-M   'P 1'
#
loop_
_entity.id
_entity.type
_entity.pdbx_description
1 polymer ?
#
loop_
_entity_poly.entity_id
_entity_poly.type
_entity_poly.pdbx_seq_one_letter_code
_entity_poly.pdbx_strand_id
1 'polypeptide(L)'
;MHKSDESTINLNLMNNSSNWVISQRTDVDNVRNSGNIIFSPLNKSEFNNLNIKGDYNGGNGTITLNTVLNKGGDKDQQLSDKVLIKGNVTGETVLKVVPQGNGDNTASAPGNIFSSRDGISLVQVGGDAADNAFKLDREYISTGTKSPYQYRLFTYRGGQVDQQSNFLGDKPVNVDFRLQTAYLDSSGNVVPGVDPDYNNSNNENGNDTGNGNDTGNGNGTGNGNGTGNGNTGERKSRPLIVRQASSYLSLPAALSNYSNFVLDNIDRRLGDIYSKNNTKQIKDFDFYYRFITSSDSYKSDLDLDNYGYDFKQKNNAMSIGTNWTAFDYGNNKVFLGANYTFGDSRTNVTNSSQESSYMVVNANTFSLTGTLINVNDYYIDGVLSYGLYNGHIYNNREKISRVKADSFDLSIEFGKRFDLVNSLEIEPQVQLISRNLYINKVVDDNDLSVAINNQHPIIGRAGFKLSYLVPGTESWKPYFRADVINDFSNSKNVKIEGVSFKTGKNGGKFNTVIGASGMLSPDLSLYGELSSYQRINGFGFDGQDFNIGIRYSF
;
A
#
# COMPACT_ATOMS: atom_id res chain seq x y z
N MET A 1 29.04 37.33 -11.10
CA MET A 1 29.06 38.56 -11.91
C MET A 1 28.47 39.69 -11.09
N HIS A 2 29.24 40.76 -10.87
CA HIS A 2 28.73 42.00 -10.27
C HIS A 2 28.59 43.03 -11.39
N LYS A 3 27.45 43.69 -11.46
CA LYS A 3 27.17 44.73 -12.43
C LYS A 3 27.74 46.08 -11.94
N SER A 4 28.42 46.85 -12.78
CA SER A 4 28.58 48.28 -12.60
C SER A 4 27.27 48.98 -12.99
N ASP A 5 26.93 50.12 -12.42
CA ASP A 5 25.61 50.78 -12.51
C ASP A 5 25.14 51.13 -13.94
N GLU A 6 26.01 51.06 -14.95
CA GLU A 6 25.72 51.43 -16.35
C GLU A 6 25.75 50.26 -17.36
N SER A 7 26.03 49.01 -16.93
CA SER A 7 26.15 47.88 -17.86
C SER A 7 24.96 46.95 -17.78
N THR A 8 24.49 46.43 -18.93
CA THR A 8 23.42 45.42 -19.02
C THR A 8 24.05 44.04 -19.18
N ILE A 9 23.62 43.08 -18.35
CA ILE A 9 24.03 41.68 -18.42
C ILE A 9 22.86 40.82 -18.89
N ASN A 10 22.89 40.42 -20.17
CA ASN A 10 21.94 39.46 -20.72
C ASN A 10 22.62 38.10 -20.87
N LEU A 11 22.08 37.09 -20.21
CA LEU A 11 22.58 35.74 -20.29
C LEU A 11 21.76 34.91 -21.29
N ASN A 12 22.46 34.20 -22.17
CA ASN A 12 21.85 33.29 -23.12
C ASN A 12 22.53 31.92 -23.11
N LEU A 13 21.83 30.91 -22.58
CA LEU A 13 22.25 29.51 -22.63
C LEU A 13 21.57 28.86 -23.85
N MET A 14 22.38 28.58 -24.90
CA MET A 14 21.91 28.29 -26.25
C MET A 14 21.38 26.85 -26.44
N ASN A 15 21.87 25.89 -25.65
CA ASN A 15 21.56 24.47 -25.80
C ASN A 15 21.85 23.67 -24.51
N ASN A 16 21.47 22.40 -24.51
CA ASN A 16 21.62 21.50 -23.35
C ASN A 16 23.06 21.26 -22.87
N SER A 17 24.07 21.60 -23.69
CA SER A 17 25.49 21.52 -23.29
C SER A 17 25.98 22.78 -22.60
N SER A 18 25.22 23.88 -22.64
CA SER A 18 25.54 25.13 -21.96
C SER A 18 25.27 25.01 -20.47
N ASN A 19 26.28 25.19 -19.65
CA ASN A 19 26.18 25.15 -18.19
C ASN A 19 26.58 26.48 -17.57
N TRP A 20 25.76 26.95 -16.64
CA TRP A 20 26.10 28.12 -15.83
C TRP A 20 26.00 27.77 -14.35
N VAL A 21 27.15 27.86 -13.66
CA VAL A 21 27.23 27.53 -12.23
C VAL A 21 27.15 28.81 -11.39
N ILE A 22 26.21 28.82 -10.46
CA ILE A 22 25.97 29.92 -9.52
C ILE A 22 26.56 29.51 -8.16
N SER A 23 27.61 30.21 -7.72
CA SER A 23 28.34 29.94 -6.47
C SER A 23 28.15 31.03 -5.41
N GLN A 24 27.47 32.10 -5.76
CA GLN A 24 27.14 33.23 -4.88
C GLN A 24 25.91 33.96 -5.41
N ARG A 25 25.36 34.89 -4.62
CA ARG A 25 24.31 35.79 -5.10
C ARG A 25 24.73 36.40 -6.45
N THR A 26 23.84 36.29 -7.41
CA THR A 26 24.09 36.73 -8.80
C THR A 26 22.95 37.60 -9.28
N ASP A 27 23.29 38.75 -9.87
CA ASP A 27 22.37 39.74 -10.41
C ASP A 27 22.61 39.87 -11.92
N VAL A 28 21.52 39.72 -12.73
CA VAL A 28 21.53 39.87 -14.21
C VAL A 28 20.29 40.64 -14.66
N ASP A 29 20.30 41.14 -15.88
CA ASP A 29 19.13 41.85 -16.41
C ASP A 29 18.12 40.91 -17.04
N ASN A 30 18.49 40.11 -18.03
CA ASN A 30 17.63 39.12 -18.63
C ASN A 30 18.30 37.78 -18.83
N VAL A 31 17.51 36.70 -18.82
CA VAL A 31 18.00 35.34 -19.01
C VAL A 31 17.17 34.62 -20.08
N ARG A 32 17.85 33.98 -21.02
CA ARG A 32 17.29 32.91 -21.86
C ARG A 32 17.99 31.62 -21.54
N ASN A 33 17.21 30.61 -21.12
CA ASN A 33 17.73 29.34 -20.66
C ASN A 33 17.26 28.18 -21.54
N SER A 34 18.08 27.78 -22.52
CA SER A 34 17.94 26.51 -23.23
C SER A 34 19.00 25.50 -22.80
N GLY A 35 19.74 25.77 -21.69
CA GLY A 35 20.80 24.98 -21.11
C GLY A 35 20.53 24.62 -19.65
N ASN A 36 21.58 24.62 -18.84
CA ASN A 36 21.53 24.25 -17.43
C ASN A 36 22.05 25.39 -16.55
N ILE A 37 21.22 25.85 -15.65
CA ILE A 37 21.61 26.72 -14.53
C ILE A 37 21.78 25.82 -13.31
N ILE A 38 22.94 25.85 -12.65
CA ILE A 38 23.27 24.92 -11.57
C ILE A 38 23.75 25.75 -10.38
N PHE A 39 22.99 25.74 -9.29
CA PHE A 39 23.49 26.29 -8.03
C PHE A 39 24.52 25.31 -7.44
N SER A 40 25.68 25.84 -7.06
CA SER A 40 26.78 25.04 -6.51
C SER A 40 26.30 24.22 -5.30
N PRO A 41 26.83 23.00 -5.10
CA PRO A 41 26.58 22.25 -3.87
C PRO A 41 26.97 23.09 -2.64
N LEU A 42 26.15 22.99 -1.59
CA LEU A 42 26.36 23.74 -0.35
C LEU A 42 27.60 23.21 0.38
N ASN A 43 28.63 24.05 0.50
CA ASN A 43 29.76 23.77 1.39
C ASN A 43 29.49 24.17 2.85
N LYS A 44 28.49 24.97 3.10
CA LYS A 44 27.98 25.44 4.40
C LYS A 44 26.58 25.99 4.14
N SER A 45 25.73 26.05 5.12
CA SER A 45 24.32 26.45 5.17
C SER A 45 23.89 27.73 4.42
N GLU A 46 24.63 28.17 3.40
CA GLU A 46 24.37 29.39 2.64
C GLU A 46 23.72 29.06 1.30
N PHE A 47 22.49 29.54 1.14
CA PHE A 47 21.72 29.42 -0.10
C PHE A 47 21.93 30.67 -0.96
N ASN A 48 21.91 30.49 -2.28
CA ASN A 48 22.16 31.55 -3.23
C ASN A 48 20.90 31.99 -3.96
N ASN A 49 20.86 33.25 -4.35
CA ASN A 49 19.77 33.81 -5.17
C ASN A 49 20.30 34.20 -6.54
N LEU A 50 19.55 33.80 -7.57
CA LEU A 50 19.66 34.37 -8.92
C LEU A 50 18.60 35.46 -9.07
N ASN A 51 19.04 36.72 -9.09
CA ASN A 51 18.18 37.88 -9.27
C ASN A 51 18.16 38.30 -10.74
N ILE A 52 16.98 38.29 -11.35
CA ILE A 52 16.76 38.71 -12.75
C ILE A 52 15.92 39.99 -12.71
N LYS A 53 16.50 41.11 -13.12
CA LYS A 53 15.84 42.43 -13.08
C LYS A 53 14.75 42.60 -14.10
N GLY A 54 14.89 41.97 -15.27
CA GLY A 54 13.95 41.94 -16.37
C GLY A 54 13.31 40.57 -16.54
N ASP A 55 13.24 40.13 -17.82
CA ASP A 55 12.49 38.95 -18.20
C ASP A 55 13.32 37.67 -18.20
N TYR A 56 12.64 36.53 -18.03
CA TYR A 56 13.17 35.21 -18.15
C TYR A 56 12.46 34.42 -19.25
N ASN A 57 13.26 33.77 -20.12
CA ASN A 57 12.74 32.85 -21.12
C ASN A 57 13.25 31.43 -20.84
N GLY A 58 12.32 30.51 -20.61
CA GLY A 58 12.62 29.16 -20.16
C GLY A 58 13.28 28.25 -21.19
N GLY A 59 13.05 28.42 -22.46
CA GLY A 59 13.70 27.70 -23.58
C GLY A 59 13.81 26.18 -23.43
N ASN A 60 13.00 25.54 -22.57
CA ASN A 60 13.09 24.14 -22.12
C ASN A 60 14.40 23.80 -21.37
N GLY A 61 15.06 24.78 -20.76
CA GLY A 61 16.26 24.57 -19.97
C GLY A 61 15.97 23.96 -18.59
N THR A 62 17.06 23.72 -17.86
CA THR A 62 17.00 23.13 -16.52
C THR A 62 17.59 24.08 -15.47
N ILE A 63 17.04 24.10 -14.27
CA ILE A 63 17.63 24.77 -13.10
C ILE A 63 17.77 23.75 -11.97
N THR A 64 18.98 23.58 -11.44
CA THR A 64 19.26 22.72 -10.27
C THR A 64 19.39 23.57 -9.02
N LEU A 65 18.56 23.30 -8.01
CA LEU A 65 18.40 24.07 -6.76
C LEU A 65 18.66 23.19 -5.56
N ASN A 66 19.42 23.67 -4.57
CA ASN A 66 19.54 23.03 -3.26
C ASN A 66 18.41 23.53 -2.37
N THR A 67 17.76 22.62 -1.63
CA THR A 67 16.57 22.96 -0.81
C THR A 67 16.54 22.09 0.44
N VAL A 68 16.39 22.70 1.62
CA VAL A 68 16.11 21.99 2.88
C VAL A 68 14.62 21.76 2.96
N LEU A 69 14.19 20.50 2.93
CA LEU A 69 12.80 20.12 3.13
C LEU A 69 12.46 20.15 4.63
N ASN A 70 12.17 21.35 5.12
CA ASN A 70 11.65 21.63 6.45
C ASN A 70 10.19 22.11 6.36
N LYS A 71 9.61 22.61 7.45
CA LYS A 71 8.26 23.18 7.43
C LYS A 71 8.12 24.37 6.50
N GLY A 72 9.20 25.09 6.24
CA GLY A 72 9.18 26.34 5.49
C GLY A 72 8.33 27.41 6.20
N GLY A 73 7.46 28.08 5.46
CA GLY A 73 6.57 29.10 6.00
C GLY A 73 7.24 30.46 6.01
N ASP A 74 7.64 30.96 7.20
CA ASP A 74 8.26 32.26 7.35
C ASP A 74 9.54 32.39 6.51
N LYS A 75 9.82 33.60 6.06
CA LYS A 75 10.89 33.90 5.10
C LYS A 75 12.27 33.40 5.54
N ASP A 76 12.59 33.50 6.81
CA ASP A 76 13.84 33.06 7.44
C ASP A 76 13.95 31.53 7.58
N GLN A 77 12.81 30.82 7.54
CA GLN A 77 12.73 29.36 7.59
C GLN A 77 12.81 28.69 6.22
N GLN A 78 12.70 29.46 5.13
CA GLN A 78 12.73 28.93 3.76
C GLN A 78 14.16 28.78 3.25
N LEU A 79 14.85 27.74 3.69
CA LEU A 79 16.24 27.45 3.38
C LEU A 79 16.38 26.78 2.00
N SER A 80 16.49 27.59 0.94
CA SER A 80 16.56 27.14 -0.45
C SER A 80 17.29 28.15 -1.33
N ASP A 81 18.03 27.64 -2.35
CA ASP A 81 18.37 28.46 -3.50
C ASP A 81 17.11 28.98 -4.17
N LYS A 82 17.14 30.21 -4.71
CA LYS A 82 15.95 30.86 -5.27
C LYS A 82 16.24 31.54 -6.61
N VAL A 83 15.24 31.52 -7.48
CA VAL A 83 15.23 32.31 -8.72
C VAL A 83 14.22 33.43 -8.55
N LEU A 84 14.68 34.67 -8.59
CA LEU A 84 13.91 35.87 -8.30
C LEU A 84 13.83 36.75 -9.57
N ILE A 85 12.63 36.79 -10.20
CA ILE A 85 12.42 37.42 -11.51
C ILE A 85 11.52 38.64 -11.32
N LYS A 86 12.02 39.83 -11.61
CA LYS A 86 11.19 41.05 -11.52
C LYS A 86 10.30 41.29 -12.75
N GLY A 87 10.68 40.78 -13.93
CA GLY A 87 9.92 40.83 -15.18
C GLY A 87 8.96 39.67 -15.38
N ASN A 88 8.69 39.35 -16.63
CA ASN A 88 7.81 38.28 -17.05
C ASN A 88 8.59 36.99 -17.32
N VAL A 89 7.87 35.87 -17.31
CA VAL A 89 8.39 34.56 -17.66
C VAL A 89 7.68 34.04 -18.88
N THR A 90 8.45 33.58 -19.87
CA THR A 90 7.94 32.89 -21.07
C THR A 90 8.64 31.55 -21.23
N GLY A 91 7.96 30.59 -21.89
CA GLY A 91 8.49 29.23 -22.08
C GLY A 91 8.46 28.38 -20.81
N GLU A 92 9.05 27.20 -20.88
CA GLU A 92 9.05 26.22 -19.80
C GLU A 92 10.46 25.94 -19.30
N THR A 93 10.60 25.60 -18.02
CA THR A 93 11.86 25.24 -17.36
C THR A 93 11.66 24.07 -16.40
N VAL A 94 12.59 23.12 -16.42
CA VAL A 94 12.60 21.98 -15.51
C VAL A 94 13.42 22.34 -14.27
N LEU A 95 12.80 22.22 -13.09
CA LEU A 95 13.47 22.37 -11.79
C LEU A 95 13.94 21.00 -11.29
N LYS A 96 15.25 20.87 -11.04
CA LYS A 96 15.86 19.75 -10.35
C LYS A 96 16.18 20.16 -8.93
N VAL A 97 15.43 19.61 -7.97
CA VAL A 97 15.64 19.89 -6.55
C VAL A 97 16.60 18.87 -5.97
N VAL A 98 17.67 19.34 -5.34
CA VAL A 98 18.58 18.53 -4.52
C VAL A 98 18.10 18.64 -3.06
N PRO A 99 17.35 17.65 -2.55
CA PRO A 99 16.72 17.74 -1.26
C PRO A 99 17.70 17.51 -0.12
N GLN A 100 17.52 18.27 0.95
CA GLN A 100 18.19 18.13 2.23
C GLN A 100 17.17 18.23 3.37
N GLY A 101 17.61 18.07 4.61
CA GLY A 101 16.73 18.24 5.78
C GLY A 101 15.95 16.99 6.18
N ASN A 102 14.94 17.16 7.01
CA ASN A 102 14.19 16.04 7.62
C ASN A 102 12.94 15.64 6.84
N GLY A 103 12.48 16.45 5.89
CA GLY A 103 11.23 16.20 5.17
C GLY A 103 10.01 16.41 6.05
N ASP A 104 9.96 17.51 6.77
CA ASP A 104 8.85 17.84 7.64
C ASP A 104 7.58 18.11 6.81
N ASN A 105 6.41 17.82 7.39
CA ASN A 105 5.15 18.24 6.79
C ASN A 105 5.07 19.76 6.78
N THR A 106 4.88 20.35 5.62
CA THR A 106 4.85 21.81 5.46
C THR A 106 3.53 22.44 5.89
N ALA A 107 2.48 21.65 6.16
CA ALA A 107 1.24 22.17 6.71
C ALA A 107 1.45 22.73 8.11
N SER A 108 0.96 23.94 8.35
CA SER A 108 1.12 24.63 9.63
C SER A 108 0.32 24.00 10.77
N ALA A 109 -0.77 23.26 10.47
CA ALA A 109 -1.50 22.45 11.46
C ALA A 109 -2.29 21.32 10.79
N PRO A 110 -2.51 20.17 11.47
CA PRO A 110 -3.38 19.09 10.97
C PRO A 110 -4.80 19.61 10.78
N GLY A 111 -5.37 19.44 9.59
CA GLY A 111 -6.71 19.90 9.25
C GLY A 111 -6.79 21.38 8.88
N ASN A 112 -5.69 22.09 8.86
CA ASN A 112 -5.64 23.50 8.48
C ASN A 112 -5.14 23.71 7.06
N ILE A 113 -5.74 24.69 6.52
CA ILE A 113 -5.62 25.37 5.26
C ILE A 113 -4.19 25.62 4.90
N PHE A 114 -3.86 25.28 3.68
CA PHE A 114 -2.72 25.83 3.01
C PHE A 114 -2.96 27.28 2.73
N SER A 115 -2.11 28.06 3.29
CA SER A 115 -1.86 29.35 2.71
C SER A 115 -0.66 29.22 1.76
N SER A 116 -0.58 30.07 0.77
CA SER A 116 0.66 30.38 0.04
C SER A 116 1.82 30.76 0.96
N ARG A 117 1.57 30.78 2.28
CA ARG A 117 2.54 31.00 3.34
C ARG A 117 3.31 29.73 3.69
N ASP A 118 2.69 28.53 3.53
CA ASP A 118 3.33 27.26 3.87
C ASP A 118 4.34 26.81 2.83
N GLY A 119 5.30 25.98 3.22
CA GLY A 119 6.30 25.41 2.32
C GLY A 119 7.41 26.38 1.91
N ILE A 120 8.06 26.08 0.80
CA ILE A 120 9.33 26.70 0.40
C ILE A 120 9.19 27.28 -1.00
N SER A 121 9.32 28.59 -1.15
CA SER A 121 9.35 29.26 -2.45
C SER A 121 10.67 28.96 -3.17
N LEU A 122 10.57 28.48 -4.42
CA LEU A 122 11.71 28.22 -5.27
C LEU A 122 11.90 29.30 -6.34
N VAL A 123 10.78 29.78 -6.92
CA VAL A 123 10.80 30.82 -7.93
C VAL A 123 9.73 31.83 -7.64
N GLN A 124 10.10 33.12 -7.61
CA GLN A 124 9.17 34.25 -7.50
C GLN A 124 9.23 35.14 -8.72
N VAL A 125 8.07 35.56 -9.21
CA VAL A 125 7.92 36.38 -10.40
C VAL A 125 7.10 37.62 -10.08
N GLY A 126 7.62 38.81 -10.41
CA GLY A 126 6.94 40.09 -10.22
C GLY A 126 6.04 40.47 -11.39
N GLY A 127 6.29 39.92 -12.58
CA GLY A 127 5.42 40.00 -13.76
C GLY A 127 4.54 38.77 -13.94
N ASP A 128 4.20 38.42 -15.14
CA ASP A 128 3.39 37.24 -15.46
C ASP A 128 4.24 36.02 -15.76
N ALA A 129 3.69 34.83 -15.44
CA ALA A 129 4.23 33.52 -15.79
C ALA A 129 3.07 32.53 -15.99
N ALA A 130 3.16 31.58 -16.89
CA ALA A 130 2.19 30.49 -17.00
C ALA A 130 2.31 29.52 -15.81
N ASP A 131 1.24 28.78 -15.47
CA ASP A 131 1.27 27.81 -14.36
C ASP A 131 2.29 26.69 -14.57
N ASN A 132 2.55 26.34 -15.82
CA ASN A 132 3.52 25.34 -16.24
C ASN A 132 4.90 25.93 -16.61
N ALA A 133 5.15 27.22 -16.37
CA ALA A 133 6.42 27.85 -16.69
C ALA A 133 7.60 27.17 -15.96
N PHE A 134 7.34 26.65 -14.77
CA PHE A 134 8.29 25.81 -14.02
C PHE A 134 7.63 24.51 -13.63
N LYS A 135 8.35 23.39 -13.80
CA LYS A 135 7.90 22.05 -13.41
C LYS A 135 9.05 21.24 -12.83
N LEU A 136 8.77 20.34 -11.90
CA LEU A 136 9.81 19.42 -11.39
C LEU A 136 10.24 18.44 -12.50
N ASP A 137 11.48 17.94 -12.39
CA ASP A 137 12.03 16.88 -13.26
C ASP A 137 11.35 15.52 -13.01
N ARG A 138 10.59 15.41 -11.93
CA ARG A 138 9.83 14.25 -11.49
C ARG A 138 8.50 14.66 -10.89
N GLU A 139 7.62 13.72 -10.66
CA GLU A 139 6.28 14.01 -10.15
C GLU A 139 6.30 14.63 -8.74
N TYR A 140 7.20 14.17 -7.87
CA TYR A 140 7.38 14.68 -6.51
C TYR A 140 8.83 14.54 -6.04
N ILE A 141 9.18 15.31 -5.06
CA ILE A 141 10.44 15.23 -4.32
C ILE A 141 10.17 14.55 -2.96
N SER A 142 11.10 13.74 -2.48
CA SER A 142 11.16 13.20 -1.13
C SER A 142 12.59 13.29 -0.60
N THR A 143 12.77 13.26 0.72
CA THR A 143 14.12 13.23 1.32
C THR A 143 14.78 11.85 1.18
N GLY A 144 13.98 10.81 0.88
CA GLY A 144 14.46 9.42 0.88
C GLY A 144 14.75 8.87 2.28
N THR A 145 15.46 9.60 3.12
CA THR A 145 16.06 9.08 4.36
C THR A 145 15.36 9.49 5.66
N LYS A 146 14.38 10.40 5.63
CA LYS A 146 13.88 10.99 6.88
C LYS A 146 12.36 11.23 6.93
N SER A 147 11.65 11.05 5.82
CA SER A 147 10.22 11.34 5.77
C SER A 147 9.52 10.55 4.66
N PRO A 148 8.31 10.03 4.91
CA PRO A 148 7.53 9.35 3.89
C PRO A 148 6.77 10.30 2.96
N TYR A 149 6.81 11.62 3.17
CA TYR A 149 5.95 12.58 2.46
C TYR A 149 6.42 12.89 1.04
N GLN A 150 5.44 13.17 0.15
CA GLN A 150 5.66 13.71 -1.19
C GLN A 150 5.61 15.24 -1.15
N TYR A 151 6.64 15.89 -1.70
CA TYR A 151 6.63 17.33 -1.95
C TYR A 151 6.39 17.57 -3.43
N ARG A 152 5.41 18.43 -3.76
CA ARG A 152 5.10 18.83 -5.13
C ARG A 152 5.22 20.34 -5.30
N LEU A 153 5.38 20.76 -6.55
CA LEU A 153 5.42 22.17 -6.90
C LEU A 153 4.01 22.68 -7.13
N PHE A 154 3.64 23.73 -6.40
CA PHE A 154 2.36 24.43 -6.53
C PHE A 154 2.59 25.86 -6.94
N THR A 155 1.64 26.43 -7.72
CA THR A 155 1.71 27.80 -8.24
C THR A 155 0.63 28.65 -7.59
N TYR A 156 1.02 29.79 -7.03
CA TYR A 156 0.13 30.79 -6.45
C TYR A 156 0.20 32.08 -7.26
N ARG A 157 -0.94 32.78 -7.42
CA ARG A 157 -1.05 33.97 -8.26
C ARG A 157 -1.81 35.09 -7.58
N GLY A 158 -1.43 36.35 -7.89
CA GLY A 158 -2.15 37.53 -7.49
C GLY A 158 -2.47 37.58 -5.99
N GLY A 159 -3.73 37.70 -5.64
CA GLY A 159 -4.20 37.76 -4.26
C GLY A 159 -3.98 36.48 -3.44
N GLN A 160 -3.63 35.35 -4.07
CA GLN A 160 -3.28 34.12 -3.38
C GLN A 160 -1.83 34.11 -2.87
N VAL A 161 -0.98 35.03 -3.36
CA VAL A 161 0.44 35.07 -3.00
C VAL A 161 0.62 35.74 -1.63
N ASP A 162 1.32 35.07 -0.71
CA ASP A 162 1.72 35.66 0.56
C ASP A 162 2.87 36.66 0.39
N GLN A 163 2.55 37.95 0.49
CA GLN A 163 3.54 39.03 0.36
C GLN A 163 4.50 39.11 1.57
N GLN A 164 4.23 38.45 2.69
CA GLN A 164 5.19 38.38 3.80
C GLN A 164 6.40 37.52 3.46
N SER A 165 6.21 36.56 2.54
CA SER A 165 7.27 35.72 1.97
C SER A 165 7.94 36.33 0.73
N ASN A 166 7.80 37.62 0.47
CA ASN A 166 8.35 38.29 -0.71
C ASN A 166 9.89 38.40 -0.62
N PHE A 167 10.60 37.76 -1.55
CA PHE A 167 12.06 37.84 -1.72
C PHE A 167 12.47 38.82 -2.83
N LEU A 168 11.52 39.37 -3.63
CA LEU A 168 11.83 40.34 -4.72
C LEU A 168 12.19 41.75 -4.19
N GLY A 169 12.05 41.99 -2.88
CA GLY A 169 12.33 43.24 -2.25
C GLY A 169 11.17 44.23 -2.39
N ASP A 170 11.39 45.32 -3.10
CA ASP A 170 10.43 46.41 -3.32
C ASP A 170 9.30 46.11 -4.32
N LYS A 171 9.46 45.07 -5.17
CA LYS A 171 8.44 44.66 -6.13
C LYS A 171 7.53 43.58 -5.52
N PRO A 172 6.20 43.71 -5.64
CA PRO A 172 5.28 42.66 -5.20
C PRO A 172 5.49 41.39 -6.03
N VAL A 173 5.26 40.23 -5.40
CA VAL A 173 5.24 38.94 -6.07
C VAL A 173 3.87 38.72 -6.69
N ASN A 174 3.82 38.51 -7.99
CA ASN A 174 2.60 38.18 -8.71
C ASN A 174 2.40 36.66 -8.89
N VAL A 175 3.50 35.91 -9.07
CA VAL A 175 3.46 34.44 -9.18
C VAL A 175 4.55 33.83 -8.30
N ASP A 176 4.17 32.86 -7.45
CA ASP A 176 5.08 32.12 -6.56
C ASP A 176 4.98 30.63 -6.83
N PHE A 177 6.10 30.00 -7.21
CA PHE A 177 6.22 28.56 -7.38
C PHE A 177 6.83 27.96 -6.12
N ARG A 178 6.00 27.23 -5.35
CA ARG A 178 6.36 26.74 -4.01
C ARG A 178 6.37 25.22 -3.94
N LEU A 179 7.36 24.69 -3.24
CA LEU A 179 7.46 23.29 -2.89
C LEU A 179 6.75 23.03 -1.56
N GLN A 180 5.72 22.19 -1.57
CA GLN A 180 4.91 21.89 -0.40
C GLN A 180 4.59 20.40 -0.32
N THR A 181 4.33 19.90 0.90
CA THR A 181 3.77 18.55 1.08
C THR A 181 2.43 18.47 0.35
N ALA A 182 2.31 17.49 -0.55
CA ALA A 182 1.08 17.23 -1.27
C ALA A 182 0.09 16.46 -0.40
N TYR A 183 -1.20 16.70 -0.62
CA TYR A 183 -2.30 16.02 0.06
C TYR A 183 -3.24 15.39 -0.96
N LEU A 184 -3.96 14.38 -0.53
CA LEU A 184 -5.06 13.79 -1.26
C LEU A 184 -6.36 14.30 -0.64
N ASP A 185 -7.21 14.97 -1.44
CA ASP A 185 -8.55 15.36 -1.00
C ASP A 185 -9.53 14.17 -1.07
N SER A 186 -10.72 14.33 -0.52
CA SER A 186 -11.78 13.30 -0.54
C SER A 186 -12.27 12.91 -1.94
N SER A 187 -11.96 13.72 -2.95
CA SER A 187 -12.26 13.45 -4.36
C SER A 187 -11.12 12.74 -5.08
N GLY A 188 -9.99 12.48 -4.39
CA GLY A 188 -8.80 11.85 -4.94
C GLY A 188 -7.89 12.81 -5.73
N ASN A 189 -8.09 14.13 -5.62
CA ASN A 189 -7.22 15.11 -6.24
C ASN A 189 -5.99 15.38 -5.38
N VAL A 190 -4.89 15.71 -6.05
CA VAL A 190 -3.68 16.19 -5.39
C VAL A 190 -3.79 17.69 -5.20
N VAL A 191 -3.77 18.09 -3.95
CA VAL A 191 -3.91 19.49 -3.56
C VAL A 191 -2.76 19.87 -2.62
N PRO A 192 -2.39 21.16 -2.55
CA PRO A 192 -1.52 21.64 -1.49
C PRO A 192 -2.34 21.60 -0.21
N GLY A 193 -2.30 20.60 0.63
CA GLY A 193 -2.97 20.42 1.92
C GLY A 193 -4.07 21.42 2.32
N VAL A 194 -5.00 21.70 1.42
CA VAL A 194 -6.07 22.68 1.64
C VAL A 194 -7.31 21.97 2.11
N ASP A 195 -7.95 22.49 3.15
CA ASP A 195 -9.37 22.29 3.37
C ASP A 195 -10.14 23.17 2.36
N PRO A 196 -10.83 22.61 1.34
CA PRO A 196 -11.57 23.40 0.36
C PRO A 196 -12.70 24.24 0.97
N ASP A 197 -13.18 23.90 2.15
CA ASP A 197 -14.31 24.61 2.79
C ASP A 197 -13.87 25.86 3.56
N TYR A 198 -12.58 26.02 3.86
CA TYR A 198 -12.10 27.22 4.55
C TYR A 198 -12.09 28.48 3.67
N ASN A 199 -11.82 28.36 2.37
CA ASN A 199 -11.92 29.52 1.47
C ASN A 199 -13.36 30.03 1.32
N ASN A 200 -14.38 29.21 1.60
CA ASN A 200 -15.77 29.64 1.59
C ASN A 200 -16.18 30.35 2.91
N SER A 201 -15.61 29.96 4.05
CA SER A 201 -15.98 30.57 5.34
C SER A 201 -15.36 31.95 5.60
N ASN A 202 -14.27 32.31 4.91
CA ASN A 202 -13.62 33.62 5.06
C ASN A 202 -14.03 34.63 3.98
N ASN A 203 -14.82 34.25 2.99
CA ASN A 203 -15.37 35.18 2.00
C ASN A 203 -16.74 35.76 2.41
N GLU A 204 -17.34 35.31 3.52
CA GLU A 204 -18.59 35.92 4.04
C GLU A 204 -18.37 37.18 4.93
N ASN A 205 -17.15 37.66 5.08
CA ASN A 205 -16.87 38.96 5.70
C ASN A 205 -16.63 40.07 4.66
N GLY A 206 -17.36 40.05 3.57
CA GLY A 206 -17.53 41.17 2.65
C GLY A 206 -18.69 42.03 3.08
N ASN A 207 -18.41 43.03 3.90
CA ASN A 207 -19.07 44.33 4.07
C ASN A 207 -20.46 44.45 3.41
N ASP A 208 -21.51 44.05 4.10
CA ASP A 208 -22.87 44.47 3.76
C ASP A 208 -23.33 45.51 4.79
N THR A 209 -23.17 46.79 4.41
CA THR A 209 -23.81 47.90 5.08
C THR A 209 -25.23 48.03 4.55
N GLY A 210 -26.13 47.17 4.99
CA GLY A 210 -27.57 47.19 4.72
C GLY A 210 -28.34 47.55 5.96
N ASN A 211 -28.65 48.84 6.12
CA ASN A 211 -29.59 49.37 7.12
C ASN A 211 -31.00 48.81 6.84
N GLY A 212 -31.56 48.01 7.74
CA GLY A 212 -32.93 47.49 7.62
C GLY A 212 -33.52 47.22 9.01
N ASN A 213 -34.18 48.23 9.51
CA ASN A 213 -35.00 48.21 10.72
C ASN A 213 -36.26 47.36 10.46
N ASP A 214 -36.47 46.26 11.15
CA ASP A 214 -37.81 45.69 11.28
C ASP A 214 -38.04 45.01 12.64
N THR A 215 -39.00 45.56 13.37
CA THR A 215 -39.53 45.09 14.63
C THR A 215 -40.62 44.06 14.37
N GLY A 216 -40.43 42.82 14.80
CA GLY A 216 -41.44 41.77 14.73
C GLY A 216 -41.40 40.81 15.92
N ASN A 217 -42.25 41.11 16.90
CA ASN A 217 -42.56 40.26 18.06
C ASN A 217 -43.41 39.05 17.62
N GLY A 218 -42.99 37.81 17.91
CA GLY A 218 -43.72 36.62 17.56
C GLY A 218 -43.35 35.41 18.43
N ASN A 219 -44.09 35.23 19.50
CA ASN A 219 -44.09 34.07 20.40
C ASN A 219 -44.67 32.85 19.68
N GLY A 220 -43.90 31.76 19.49
CA GLY A 220 -44.40 30.53 18.85
C GLY A 220 -43.64 29.31 19.36
N THR A 221 -44.26 28.63 20.37
CA THR A 221 -43.88 27.30 20.80
C THR A 221 -44.19 26.28 19.70
N GLY A 222 -43.17 25.71 19.05
CA GLY A 222 -43.27 24.65 18.11
C GLY A 222 -42.28 23.53 18.41
N ASN A 223 -42.79 22.46 19.01
CA ASN A 223 -42.08 21.21 19.23
C ASN A 223 -41.95 20.49 17.87
N GLY A 224 -40.83 20.57 17.21
CA GLY A 224 -40.53 19.95 15.93
C GLY A 224 -39.28 19.07 16.06
N ASN A 225 -39.51 17.77 16.26
CA ASN A 225 -38.51 16.73 16.22
C ASN A 225 -38.07 16.54 14.74
N GLY A 226 -37.18 17.35 14.26
CA GLY A 226 -36.57 17.25 12.93
C GLY A 226 -35.20 16.60 13.07
N THR A 227 -35.12 15.29 12.83
CA THR A 227 -33.86 14.61 12.55
C THR A 227 -33.31 15.11 11.22
N GLY A 228 -32.74 16.28 11.22
CA GLY A 228 -31.90 16.80 10.16
C GLY A 228 -30.56 16.08 10.22
N ASN A 229 -30.44 15.02 9.42
CA ASN A 229 -29.16 14.36 9.16
C ASN A 229 -28.32 15.30 8.28
N GLY A 230 -27.81 16.35 8.88
CA GLY A 230 -26.81 17.26 8.31
C GLY A 230 -25.49 16.49 8.25
N ASN A 231 -25.29 15.74 7.18
CA ASN A 231 -24.00 15.18 6.85
C ASN A 231 -23.08 16.32 6.37
N THR A 232 -22.59 17.13 7.30
CA THR A 232 -21.41 17.97 7.10
C THR A 232 -20.21 17.03 7.09
N GLY A 233 -20.07 16.28 5.99
CA GLY A 233 -18.88 15.48 5.76
C GLY A 233 -17.69 16.40 5.69
N GLU A 234 -16.95 16.51 6.80
CA GLU A 234 -15.59 17.05 6.81
C GLU A 234 -14.84 16.34 5.70
N ARG A 235 -14.51 17.06 4.64
CA ARG A 235 -13.66 16.55 3.56
C ARG A 235 -12.25 16.41 4.13
N LYS A 236 -11.96 15.23 4.68
CA LYS A 236 -10.66 14.92 5.26
C LYS A 236 -9.65 14.84 4.13
N SER A 237 -8.66 15.71 4.16
CA SER A 237 -7.47 15.58 3.32
C SER A 237 -6.36 14.95 4.15
N ARG A 238 -5.53 14.10 3.52
CA ARG A 238 -4.39 13.48 4.16
C ARG A 238 -3.09 13.73 3.39
N PRO A 239 -1.92 13.79 4.06
CA PRO A 239 -0.64 13.89 3.37
C PRO A 239 -0.44 12.70 2.41
N LEU A 240 0.03 12.99 1.20
CA LEU A 240 0.51 11.96 0.28
C LEU A 240 1.87 11.44 0.76
N ILE A 241 2.00 10.12 0.76
CA ILE A 241 3.25 9.43 1.08
C ILE A 241 3.85 8.80 -0.18
N VAL A 242 5.13 8.46 -0.13
CA VAL A 242 5.84 7.84 -1.25
C VAL A 242 5.11 6.59 -1.74
N ARG A 243 5.13 6.34 -3.04
CA ARG A 243 4.30 5.29 -3.67
C ARG A 243 4.51 3.89 -3.08
N GLN A 244 5.76 3.52 -2.80
CA GLN A 244 6.10 2.22 -2.24
C GLN A 244 5.52 1.98 -0.83
N ALA A 245 5.13 3.04 -0.12
CA ALA A 245 4.50 2.93 1.19
C ALA A 245 3.21 2.10 1.15
N SER A 246 2.41 2.20 0.09
CA SER A 246 1.19 1.39 -0.07
C SER A 246 1.47 -0.11 -0.08
N SER A 247 2.57 -0.55 -0.73
CA SER A 247 3.02 -1.95 -0.67
C SER A 247 3.54 -2.34 0.71
N TYR A 248 4.29 -1.46 1.39
CA TYR A 248 4.76 -1.76 2.76
C TYR A 248 3.59 -1.94 3.73
N LEU A 249 2.54 -1.12 3.61
CA LEU A 249 1.34 -1.22 4.45
C LEU A 249 0.47 -2.44 4.12
N SER A 250 0.47 -2.90 2.87
CA SER A 250 -0.26 -4.09 2.42
C SER A 250 0.50 -5.40 2.67
N LEU A 251 1.83 -5.33 2.86
CA LEU A 251 2.70 -6.51 2.93
C LEU A 251 2.30 -7.52 4.02
N PRO A 252 1.95 -7.12 5.27
CA PRO A 252 1.57 -8.08 6.30
C PRO A 252 0.33 -8.90 5.94
N ALA A 253 -0.71 -8.26 5.39
CA ALA A 253 -1.94 -8.92 4.97
C ALA A 253 -1.68 -9.86 3.78
N ALA A 254 -0.89 -9.43 2.80
CA ALA A 254 -0.57 -10.21 1.62
C ALA A 254 0.24 -11.47 1.96
N LEU A 255 1.26 -11.37 2.83
CA LEU A 255 2.04 -12.53 3.28
C LEU A 255 1.21 -13.47 4.14
N SER A 256 0.35 -12.95 5.02
CA SER A 256 -0.56 -13.76 5.82
C SER A 256 -1.54 -14.55 4.94
N ASN A 257 -2.08 -13.91 3.88
CA ASN A 257 -2.94 -14.60 2.92
C ASN A 257 -2.20 -15.67 2.12
N TYR A 258 -0.98 -15.41 1.69
CA TYR A 258 -0.15 -16.42 1.02
C TYR A 258 0.13 -17.61 1.94
N SER A 259 0.46 -17.38 3.21
CA SER A 259 0.66 -18.46 4.17
C SER A 259 -0.62 -19.31 4.36
N ASN A 260 -1.82 -18.68 4.38
CA ASN A 260 -3.10 -19.40 4.42
C ASN A 260 -3.34 -20.22 3.15
N PHE A 261 -2.94 -19.67 2.00
CA PHE A 261 -3.07 -20.33 0.70
C PHE A 261 -2.26 -21.63 0.60
N VAL A 262 -1.03 -21.65 1.15
CA VAL A 262 -0.17 -22.84 1.10
C VAL A 262 -0.36 -23.78 2.28
N LEU A 263 -0.92 -23.29 3.41
CA LEU A 263 -1.18 -24.12 4.58
C LEU A 263 -2.24 -25.18 4.24
N ASP A 264 -1.88 -26.40 4.54
CA ASP A 264 -2.71 -27.55 4.22
C ASP A 264 -3.82 -27.78 5.25
N ASN A 265 -4.97 -28.17 4.77
CA ASN A 265 -5.90 -29.00 5.53
C ASN A 265 -5.76 -30.46 5.04
N ILE A 266 -6.39 -31.35 5.78
CA ILE A 266 -6.30 -32.77 5.50
C ILE A 266 -6.81 -33.15 4.11
N ASP A 267 -7.93 -32.59 3.66
CA ASP A 267 -8.56 -32.86 2.37
C ASP A 267 -7.63 -32.44 1.20
N ARG A 268 -6.98 -31.28 1.32
CA ARG A 268 -6.07 -30.74 0.32
C ARG A 268 -4.79 -31.56 0.17
N ARG A 269 -4.36 -32.19 1.25
CA ARG A 269 -3.10 -32.95 1.27
C ARG A 269 -3.31 -34.41 0.91
N LEU A 270 -4.29 -35.04 1.54
CA LEU A 270 -4.46 -36.47 1.51
C LEU A 270 -5.61 -36.93 0.61
N GLY A 271 -6.48 -35.99 0.16
CA GLY A 271 -7.74 -36.35 -0.45
C GLY A 271 -8.58 -37.16 0.53
N ASP A 272 -9.52 -37.97 0.04
CA ASP A 272 -10.32 -38.82 0.92
C ASP A 272 -9.64 -40.18 1.20
N ILE A 273 -8.57 -40.15 1.98
CA ILE A 273 -7.90 -41.39 2.49
C ILE A 273 -8.81 -42.20 3.42
N TYR A 274 -9.82 -41.56 4.01
CA TYR A 274 -10.56 -42.06 5.16
C TYR A 274 -11.80 -42.85 4.81
N SER A 275 -12.06 -43.17 3.54
CA SER A 275 -13.20 -43.99 3.20
C SER A 275 -13.08 -45.34 3.92
N LYS A 276 -14.17 -45.78 4.57
CA LYS A 276 -14.25 -47.09 5.24
C LYS A 276 -13.75 -48.25 4.36
N ASN A 277 -13.93 -48.12 3.04
CA ASN A 277 -13.44 -49.08 2.08
C ASN A 277 -11.93 -48.96 1.80
N ASN A 278 -11.34 -47.77 2.00
CA ASN A 278 -9.92 -47.52 1.75
C ASN A 278 -9.02 -47.76 2.99
N THR A 279 -9.58 -47.75 4.23
CA THR A 279 -8.75 -47.99 5.44
C THR A 279 -8.09 -49.35 5.47
N LYS A 280 -8.62 -50.36 4.78
CA LYS A 280 -7.98 -51.67 4.57
C LYS A 280 -6.90 -51.68 3.48
N GLN A 281 -6.80 -50.61 2.66
CA GLN A 281 -5.88 -50.49 1.55
C GLN A 281 -4.89 -49.34 1.69
N ILE A 282 -4.87 -48.64 2.85
CA ILE A 282 -3.88 -47.60 3.09
C ILE A 282 -2.52 -48.30 3.16
N LYS A 283 -1.70 -48.06 2.15
CA LYS A 283 -0.33 -48.51 2.09
C LYS A 283 0.54 -47.74 3.06
N ASP A 284 1.66 -48.32 3.43
CA ASP A 284 2.53 -47.78 4.49
C ASP A 284 3.26 -46.51 4.09
N PHE A 285 3.32 -46.22 2.79
CA PHE A 285 4.04 -45.06 2.28
C PHE A 285 3.33 -44.47 1.06
N ASP A 286 3.23 -43.14 0.98
CA ASP A 286 2.77 -42.44 -0.18
C ASP A 286 3.64 -41.23 -0.53
N PHE A 287 3.57 -40.86 -1.79
CA PHE A 287 4.19 -39.68 -2.33
C PHE A 287 3.14 -38.88 -3.12
N TYR A 288 3.08 -37.55 -2.92
CA TYR A 288 2.12 -36.72 -3.61
C TYR A 288 2.75 -35.47 -4.24
N TYR A 289 2.13 -35.05 -5.34
CA TYR A 289 2.41 -33.81 -6.01
C TYR A 289 1.13 -33.01 -6.13
N ARG A 290 1.22 -31.69 -5.92
CA ARG A 290 0.05 -30.80 -5.91
C ARG A 290 0.38 -29.47 -6.57
N PHE A 291 -0.55 -28.93 -7.37
CA PHE A 291 -0.55 -27.57 -7.88
C PHE A 291 -1.70 -26.79 -7.28
N ILE A 292 -1.42 -25.55 -6.88
CA ILE A 292 -2.39 -24.65 -6.27
C ILE A 292 -2.26 -23.27 -6.91
N THR A 293 -3.40 -22.62 -7.20
CA THR A 293 -3.43 -21.23 -7.67
C THR A 293 -4.60 -20.49 -7.06
N SER A 294 -4.44 -19.20 -6.76
CA SER A 294 -5.52 -18.34 -6.28
C SER A 294 -5.53 -16.96 -6.92
N SER A 295 -6.71 -16.34 -6.89
CA SER A 295 -6.92 -14.95 -7.27
C SER A 295 -7.77 -14.28 -6.22
N ASP A 296 -7.17 -13.35 -5.51
CA ASP A 296 -7.69 -12.73 -4.29
C ASP A 296 -7.89 -11.23 -4.48
N SER A 297 -8.89 -10.67 -3.79
CA SER A 297 -9.10 -9.25 -3.61
C SER A 297 -9.22 -8.95 -2.13
N TYR A 298 -8.37 -8.06 -1.63
CA TYR A 298 -8.41 -7.58 -0.26
C TYR A 298 -9.06 -6.20 -0.21
N LYS A 299 -9.93 -6.00 0.77
CA LYS A 299 -10.46 -4.71 1.15
C LYS A 299 -10.09 -4.38 2.59
N SER A 300 -9.49 -3.22 2.81
CA SER A 300 -9.12 -2.74 4.14
C SER A 300 -10.36 -2.41 4.98
N ASP A 301 -10.27 -2.57 6.30
CA ASP A 301 -11.21 -2.01 7.28
C ASP A 301 -10.93 -0.54 7.60
N LEU A 302 -9.80 -0.01 7.13
CA LEU A 302 -9.44 1.39 7.17
C LEU A 302 -9.87 2.05 5.85
N ASP A 303 -10.35 3.29 5.95
CA ASP A 303 -10.57 4.14 4.78
C ASP A 303 -9.22 4.64 4.20
N LEU A 304 -9.28 5.26 3.02
CA LEU A 304 -8.09 5.79 2.35
C LEU A 304 -7.46 6.96 3.14
N ASP A 305 -8.26 7.71 3.90
CA ASP A 305 -7.79 8.81 4.75
C ASP A 305 -6.91 8.31 5.91
N ASN A 306 -7.11 7.06 6.33
CA ASN A 306 -6.29 6.35 7.30
C ASN A 306 -5.28 5.39 6.64
N TYR A 307 -4.91 5.61 5.37
CA TYR A 307 -3.99 4.79 4.58
C TYR A 307 -4.44 3.33 4.44
N GLY A 308 -5.75 3.10 4.36
CA GLY A 308 -6.37 1.81 4.11
C GLY A 308 -6.25 1.44 2.64
N TYR A 309 -5.23 0.66 2.27
CA TYR A 309 -5.02 0.25 0.89
C TYR A 309 -5.69 -1.08 0.59
N ASP A 310 -6.49 -1.08 -0.47
CA ASP A 310 -7.04 -2.29 -1.08
C ASP A 310 -6.04 -2.85 -2.10
N PHE A 311 -6.04 -4.17 -2.30
CA PHE A 311 -5.16 -4.79 -3.29
C PHE A 311 -5.77 -6.04 -3.93
N LYS A 312 -5.24 -6.40 -5.10
CA LYS A 312 -5.45 -7.69 -5.74
C LYS A 312 -4.18 -8.53 -5.62
N GLN A 313 -4.35 -9.81 -5.33
CA GLN A 313 -3.26 -10.75 -5.15
C GLN A 313 -3.49 -12.00 -6.01
N LYS A 314 -2.45 -12.47 -6.68
CA LYS A 314 -2.42 -13.75 -7.39
C LYS A 314 -1.31 -14.60 -6.81
N ASN A 315 -1.64 -15.83 -6.45
CA ASN A 315 -0.71 -16.78 -5.86
C ASN A 315 -0.65 -18.05 -6.71
N ASN A 316 0.54 -18.61 -6.88
CA ASN A 316 0.77 -19.90 -7.50
C ASN A 316 1.74 -20.69 -6.64
N ALA A 317 1.51 -21.98 -6.47
CA ALA A 317 2.43 -22.84 -5.74
C ALA A 317 2.38 -24.29 -6.25
N MET A 318 3.50 -24.98 -6.05
CA MET A 318 3.63 -26.41 -6.26
C MET A 318 4.12 -27.03 -4.96
N SER A 319 3.55 -28.17 -4.60
CA SER A 319 3.90 -28.90 -3.38
C SER A 319 4.25 -30.34 -3.71
N ILE A 320 5.32 -30.82 -3.10
CA ILE A 320 5.78 -32.21 -3.14
C ILE A 320 5.84 -32.72 -1.71
N GLY A 321 5.23 -33.86 -1.44
CA GLY A 321 5.22 -34.39 -0.09
C GLY A 321 5.11 -35.89 -0.04
N THR A 322 5.31 -36.40 1.16
CA THR A 322 5.25 -37.82 1.47
C THR A 322 4.56 -38.03 2.81
N ASN A 323 3.86 -39.13 2.97
CA ASN A 323 3.34 -39.60 4.24
C ASN A 323 3.71 -41.07 4.42
N TRP A 324 3.85 -41.48 5.68
CA TRP A 324 4.07 -42.87 6.04
C TRP A 324 3.25 -43.24 7.27
N THR A 325 2.80 -44.49 7.33
CA THR A 325 2.14 -45.05 8.50
C THR A 325 3.18 -45.27 9.58
N ALA A 326 3.13 -44.42 10.63
CA ALA A 326 4.08 -44.49 11.75
C ALA A 326 3.64 -45.53 12.78
N PHE A 327 2.32 -45.60 13.06
CA PHE A 327 1.74 -46.52 14.03
C PHE A 327 0.38 -47.03 13.55
N ASP A 328 0.15 -48.31 13.71
CA ASP A 328 -1.15 -48.96 13.51
C ASP A 328 -1.50 -49.76 14.78
N TYR A 329 -2.37 -49.17 15.58
CA TYR A 329 -2.78 -49.71 16.88
C TYR A 329 -4.28 -50.01 16.84
N GLY A 330 -4.65 -51.15 16.27
CA GLY A 330 -6.02 -51.69 16.28
C GLY A 330 -7.13 -50.71 15.93
N ASN A 331 -7.38 -49.74 16.78
CA ASN A 331 -8.42 -48.72 16.58
C ASN A 331 -7.91 -47.38 16.04
N ASN A 332 -6.60 -47.16 15.97
CA ASN A 332 -5.99 -45.89 15.57
C ASN A 332 -4.87 -46.14 14.57
N LYS A 333 -4.86 -45.33 13.49
CA LYS A 333 -3.71 -45.20 12.60
C LYS A 333 -3.12 -43.82 12.71
N VAL A 334 -1.80 -43.76 12.81
CA VAL A 334 -1.06 -42.49 12.86
C VAL A 334 -0.16 -42.40 11.62
N PHE A 335 -0.36 -41.32 10.86
CA PHE A 335 0.45 -40.97 9.71
C PHE A 335 1.35 -39.81 10.09
N LEU A 336 2.61 -39.90 9.71
CA LEU A 336 3.53 -38.77 9.72
C LEU A 336 3.84 -38.37 8.27
N GLY A 337 4.10 -37.10 8.03
CA GLY A 337 4.41 -36.63 6.70
C GLY A 337 5.32 -35.43 6.70
N ALA A 338 5.91 -35.21 5.54
CA ALA A 338 6.71 -34.02 5.27
C ALA A 338 6.40 -33.50 3.87
N ASN A 339 6.34 -32.19 3.71
CA ASN A 339 6.20 -31.60 2.39
C ASN A 339 7.07 -30.35 2.22
N TYR A 340 7.36 -30.07 0.94
CA TYR A 340 8.01 -28.87 0.49
C TYR A 340 7.12 -28.20 -0.56
N THR A 341 6.80 -26.93 -0.33
CA THR A 341 5.99 -26.10 -1.21
C THR A 341 6.80 -24.89 -1.68
N PHE A 342 6.84 -24.66 -2.98
CA PHE A 342 7.46 -23.47 -3.56
C PHE A 342 6.48 -22.76 -4.48
N GLY A 343 6.57 -21.43 -4.52
CA GLY A 343 5.63 -20.64 -5.30
C GLY A 343 5.93 -19.15 -5.30
N ASP A 344 5.00 -18.41 -5.88
CA ASP A 344 5.09 -16.96 -6.00
C ASP A 344 3.75 -16.28 -5.67
N SER A 345 3.87 -15.03 -5.29
CA SER A 345 2.75 -14.12 -5.02
C SER A 345 2.99 -12.77 -5.69
N ARG A 346 2.01 -12.28 -6.42
CA ARG A 346 2.00 -10.93 -6.97
C ARG A 346 0.84 -10.15 -6.38
N THR A 347 1.15 -9.03 -5.71
CA THR A 347 0.18 -8.14 -5.06
C THR A 347 0.23 -6.76 -5.69
N ASN A 348 -0.92 -6.23 -6.13
CA ASN A 348 -1.05 -4.92 -6.75
C ASN A 348 -2.03 -4.09 -5.92
N VAL A 349 -1.60 -2.93 -5.41
CA VAL A 349 -2.47 -1.96 -4.75
C VAL A 349 -3.43 -1.32 -5.75
N THR A 350 -4.70 -1.12 -5.40
CA THR A 350 -5.75 -0.79 -6.36
C THR A 350 -6.53 0.49 -6.09
N ASN A 351 -6.61 0.97 -4.85
CA ASN A 351 -7.48 2.07 -4.47
C ASN A 351 -6.80 3.45 -4.41
N SER A 352 -5.55 3.55 -4.85
CA SER A 352 -4.84 4.84 -4.94
C SER A 352 -3.96 4.90 -6.18
N SER A 353 -4.32 5.75 -7.14
CA SER A 353 -3.50 6.00 -8.34
C SER A 353 -2.22 6.79 -8.03
N GLN A 354 -2.26 7.66 -7.01
CA GLN A 354 -1.15 8.55 -6.64
C GLN A 354 -0.06 7.86 -5.83
N GLU A 355 -0.42 6.75 -5.15
CA GLU A 355 0.48 5.96 -4.30
C GLU A 355 0.51 4.49 -4.72
N SER A 356 0.23 4.20 -5.98
CA SER A 356 0.18 2.84 -6.50
C SER A 356 1.57 2.24 -6.62
N SER A 357 1.73 1.05 -6.04
CA SER A 357 2.90 0.19 -6.19
C SER A 357 2.48 -1.28 -6.23
N TYR A 358 3.41 -2.17 -6.54
CA TYR A 358 3.15 -3.60 -6.48
C TYR A 358 4.35 -4.36 -5.92
N MET A 359 4.09 -5.57 -5.42
CA MET A 359 5.12 -6.46 -4.91
C MET A 359 5.05 -7.84 -5.57
N VAL A 360 6.21 -8.46 -5.72
CA VAL A 360 6.37 -9.85 -6.16
C VAL A 360 7.22 -10.58 -5.13
N VAL A 361 6.70 -11.68 -4.59
CA VAL A 361 7.35 -12.45 -3.54
C VAL A 361 7.42 -13.90 -3.96
N ASN A 362 8.60 -14.49 -3.91
CA ASN A 362 8.82 -15.92 -4.01
C ASN A 362 8.84 -16.53 -2.61
N ALA A 363 8.25 -17.70 -2.46
CA ALA A 363 8.11 -18.37 -1.18
C ALA A 363 8.53 -19.82 -1.25
N ASN A 364 9.15 -20.30 -0.18
CA ASN A 364 9.48 -21.70 0.04
C ASN A 364 8.97 -22.09 1.43
N THR A 365 8.17 -23.15 1.52
CA THR A 365 7.57 -23.61 2.77
C THR A 365 7.90 -25.07 3.02
N PHE A 366 8.39 -25.37 4.19
CA PHE A 366 8.64 -26.74 4.67
C PHE A 366 7.61 -27.06 5.75
N SER A 367 6.96 -28.22 5.64
CA SER A 367 5.94 -28.62 6.62
C SER A 367 6.16 -30.06 7.07
N LEU A 368 5.89 -30.27 8.36
CA LEU A 368 5.75 -31.58 8.98
C LEU A 368 4.30 -31.78 9.37
N THR A 369 3.78 -32.96 9.17
CA THR A 369 2.37 -33.28 9.44
C THR A 369 2.26 -34.53 10.29
N GLY A 370 1.23 -34.57 11.13
CA GLY A 370 0.87 -35.73 11.92
C GLY A 370 -0.64 -35.90 11.96
N THR A 371 -1.13 -37.03 11.47
CA THR A 371 -2.56 -37.30 11.36
C THR A 371 -2.91 -38.58 12.11
N LEU A 372 -3.81 -38.49 13.09
CA LEU A 372 -4.40 -39.62 13.77
C LEU A 372 -5.79 -39.87 13.21
N ILE A 373 -6.08 -41.10 12.82
CA ILE A 373 -7.40 -41.55 12.37
C ILE A 373 -7.85 -42.70 13.23
N ASN A 374 -9.11 -42.61 13.71
CA ASN A 374 -9.73 -43.64 14.56
C ASN A 374 -10.80 -44.39 13.79
N VAL A 375 -11.01 -45.66 14.13
CA VAL A 375 -12.05 -46.52 13.52
C VAL A 375 -13.48 -46.03 13.77
N ASN A 376 -13.69 -45.11 14.72
CA ASN A 376 -14.97 -44.45 14.98
C ASN A 376 -15.15 -43.18 14.12
N ASP A 377 -14.42 -43.06 13.03
CA ASP A 377 -14.55 -42.03 12.00
C ASP A 377 -14.23 -40.60 12.47
N TYR A 378 -13.41 -40.43 13.51
CA TYR A 378 -12.83 -39.12 13.82
C TYR A 378 -11.35 -39.06 13.48
N TYR A 379 -10.87 -37.86 13.22
CA TYR A 379 -9.45 -37.62 13.02
C TYR A 379 -8.97 -36.38 13.79
N ILE A 380 -7.67 -36.34 14.04
CA ILE A 380 -6.92 -35.18 14.48
C ILE A 380 -5.76 -35.00 13.52
N ASP A 381 -5.63 -33.81 12.94
CA ASP A 381 -4.54 -33.47 12.02
C ASP A 381 -3.75 -32.27 12.53
N GLY A 382 -2.44 -32.43 12.64
CA GLY A 382 -1.50 -31.40 13.05
C GLY A 382 -0.53 -31.06 11.93
N VAL A 383 -0.30 -29.76 11.69
CA VAL A 383 0.66 -29.26 10.72
C VAL A 383 1.59 -28.25 11.38
N LEU A 384 2.88 -28.44 11.20
CA LEU A 384 3.94 -27.52 11.59
C LEU A 384 4.64 -27.06 10.32
N SER A 385 4.64 -25.74 10.04
CA SER A 385 5.20 -25.19 8.81
C SER A 385 6.19 -24.07 9.10
N TYR A 386 7.23 -23.99 8.26
CA TYR A 386 8.18 -22.89 8.23
C TYR A 386 8.29 -22.33 6.82
N GLY A 387 7.89 -21.07 6.64
CA GLY A 387 7.87 -20.35 5.37
C GLY A 387 8.99 -19.33 5.28
N LEU A 388 9.67 -19.30 4.12
CA LEU A 388 10.71 -18.32 3.77
C LEU A 388 10.23 -17.49 2.57
N TYR A 389 10.20 -16.17 2.72
CA TYR A 389 9.72 -15.23 1.71
C TYR A 389 10.83 -14.30 1.27
N ASN A 390 11.00 -14.16 -0.04
CA ASN A 390 11.98 -13.26 -0.63
C ASN A 390 11.38 -12.58 -1.86
N GLY A 391 11.32 -11.26 -1.84
CA GLY A 391 10.62 -10.52 -2.88
C GLY A 391 11.13 -9.10 -3.08
N HIS A 392 10.42 -8.39 -3.93
CA HIS A 392 10.72 -7.00 -4.28
C HIS A 392 9.45 -6.17 -4.41
N ILE A 393 9.57 -4.89 -4.08
CA ILE A 393 8.55 -3.87 -4.32
C ILE A 393 8.99 -3.02 -5.51
N TYR A 394 7.99 -2.65 -6.33
CA TYR A 394 8.18 -1.93 -7.58
C TYR A 394 7.29 -0.68 -7.65
N ASN A 395 7.87 0.42 -8.13
CA ASN A 395 7.15 1.61 -8.58
C ASN A 395 7.30 1.73 -10.10
N ASN A 396 6.20 1.83 -10.83
CA ASN A 396 6.23 2.01 -12.29
C ASN A 396 7.20 1.05 -13.03
N ARG A 397 7.29 -0.21 -12.62
CA ARG A 397 8.21 -1.27 -13.10
C ARG A 397 9.67 -1.12 -12.63
N GLU A 398 10.02 -0.05 -11.94
CA GLU A 398 11.32 0.11 -11.31
C GLU A 398 11.33 -0.64 -9.97
N LYS A 399 12.36 -1.41 -9.74
CA LYS A 399 12.60 -2.13 -8.50
C LYS A 399 13.12 -1.15 -7.46
N ILE A 400 12.39 -1.00 -6.36
CA ILE A 400 12.69 -0.01 -5.32
C ILE A 400 13.25 -0.65 -4.05
N SER A 401 12.82 -1.86 -3.71
CA SER A 401 13.31 -2.48 -2.48
C SER A 401 13.24 -3.99 -2.51
N ARG A 402 14.00 -4.60 -1.60
CA ARG A 402 13.98 -6.03 -1.33
C ARG A 402 13.26 -6.32 -0.02
N VAL A 403 12.32 -7.26 -0.06
CA VAL A 403 11.58 -7.75 1.10
C VAL A 403 12.06 -9.14 1.47
N LYS A 404 12.29 -9.37 2.77
CA LYS A 404 12.54 -10.70 3.33
C LYS A 404 11.63 -10.89 4.54
N ALA A 405 11.03 -12.06 4.64
CA ALA A 405 10.20 -12.44 5.78
C ALA A 405 10.29 -13.95 6.00
N ASP A 406 9.90 -14.38 7.18
CA ASP A 406 9.71 -15.80 7.51
C ASP A 406 8.45 -15.97 8.36
N SER A 407 7.83 -17.15 8.25
CA SER A 407 6.69 -17.52 9.08
C SER A 407 6.92 -18.88 9.75
N PHE A 408 6.33 -19.01 10.94
CA PHE A 408 6.20 -20.27 11.64
C PHE A 408 4.73 -20.48 11.96
N ASP A 409 4.14 -21.56 11.41
CA ASP A 409 2.72 -21.86 11.52
C ASP A 409 2.51 -23.18 12.25
N LEU A 410 1.58 -23.18 13.19
CA LEU A 410 1.03 -24.37 13.84
C LEU A 410 -0.46 -24.44 13.54
N SER A 411 -0.91 -25.57 12.99
CA SER A 411 -2.33 -25.85 12.72
C SER A 411 -2.75 -27.13 13.40
N ILE A 412 -3.93 -27.14 14.03
CA ILE A 412 -4.60 -28.32 14.54
C ILE A 412 -6.02 -28.34 13.99
N GLU A 413 -6.39 -29.46 13.39
CA GLU A 413 -7.72 -29.71 12.83
C GLU A 413 -8.33 -30.95 13.44
N PHE A 414 -9.62 -30.89 13.73
CA PHE A 414 -10.42 -32.02 14.19
C PHE A 414 -11.66 -32.16 13.31
N GLY A 415 -11.99 -33.39 12.93
CA GLY A 415 -13.22 -33.71 12.22
C GLY A 415 -13.75 -35.08 12.60
N LYS A 416 -15.05 -35.25 12.37
CA LYS A 416 -15.73 -36.52 12.59
C LYS A 416 -16.75 -36.76 11.50
N ARG A 417 -16.68 -37.95 10.89
CA ARG A 417 -17.60 -38.38 9.85
C ARG A 417 -18.81 -39.07 10.44
N PHE A 418 -19.96 -38.80 9.85
CA PHE A 418 -21.23 -39.44 10.13
C PHE A 418 -21.88 -39.91 8.82
N ASP A 419 -22.27 -41.17 8.75
CA ASP A 419 -23.05 -41.71 7.64
C ASP A 419 -24.50 -41.20 7.78
N LEU A 420 -25.01 -40.55 6.74
CA LEU A 420 -26.42 -40.08 6.72
C LEU A 420 -27.36 -41.13 6.11
N VAL A 421 -27.21 -41.37 4.80
CA VAL A 421 -28.00 -42.38 4.04
C VAL A 421 -27.16 -42.83 2.85
N ASN A 422 -27.26 -44.13 2.51
CA ASN A 422 -26.73 -44.72 1.28
C ASN A 422 -25.58 -43.98 0.57
N SER A 423 -24.37 -44.11 1.05
CA SER A 423 -23.16 -43.48 0.49
C SER A 423 -23.00 -41.97 0.67
N LEU A 424 -23.94 -41.30 1.39
CA LEU A 424 -23.81 -39.88 1.73
C LEU A 424 -23.26 -39.72 3.15
N GLU A 425 -22.20 -38.95 3.26
CA GLU A 425 -21.50 -38.70 4.53
C GLU A 425 -21.46 -37.19 4.82
N ILE A 426 -21.61 -36.83 6.09
CA ILE A 426 -21.36 -35.45 6.58
C ILE A 426 -20.21 -35.47 7.58
N GLU A 427 -19.31 -34.50 7.48
CA GLU A 427 -18.12 -34.37 8.30
C GLU A 427 -17.98 -32.94 8.83
N PRO A 428 -18.48 -32.64 10.04
CA PRO A 428 -18.17 -31.39 10.72
C PRO A 428 -16.66 -31.32 11.00
N GLN A 429 -16.09 -30.12 10.80
CA GLN A 429 -14.67 -29.85 10.93
C GLN A 429 -14.43 -28.54 11.71
N VAL A 430 -13.41 -28.53 12.55
CA VAL A 430 -12.90 -27.33 13.20
C VAL A 430 -11.38 -27.30 13.09
N GLN A 431 -10.80 -26.12 12.87
CA GLN A 431 -9.35 -25.93 12.76
C GLN A 431 -8.95 -24.64 13.46
N LEU A 432 -7.83 -24.69 14.15
CA LEU A 432 -7.17 -23.54 14.74
C LEU A 432 -5.74 -23.43 14.19
N ILE A 433 -5.38 -22.23 13.74
CA ILE A 433 -4.06 -21.92 13.21
C ILE A 433 -3.46 -20.81 14.05
N SER A 434 -2.25 -21.02 14.56
CA SER A 434 -1.41 -19.99 15.18
C SER A 434 -0.21 -19.73 14.29
N ARG A 435 0.03 -18.48 13.93
CA ARG A 435 1.13 -18.06 13.06
C ARG A 435 2.02 -17.05 13.75
N ASN A 436 3.31 -17.14 13.51
CA ASN A 436 4.28 -16.08 13.78
C ASN A 436 4.87 -15.66 12.44
N LEU A 437 4.59 -14.42 12.02
CA LEU A 437 5.11 -13.83 10.77
C LEU A 437 6.09 -12.71 11.13
N TYR A 438 7.35 -12.90 10.75
CA TYR A 438 8.44 -11.97 10.96
C TYR A 438 8.81 -11.33 9.64
N ILE A 439 8.72 -10.00 9.56
CA ILE A 439 9.09 -9.24 8.37
C ILE A 439 10.33 -8.42 8.74
N ASN A 440 11.42 -8.66 8.02
CA ASN A 440 12.68 -7.98 8.29
C ASN A 440 12.55 -6.49 8.02
N LYS A 441 13.29 -5.69 8.78
CA LYS A 441 13.43 -4.26 8.49
C LYS A 441 13.89 -4.06 7.05
N VAL A 442 13.21 -3.20 6.32
CA VAL A 442 13.52 -2.86 4.93
C VAL A 442 14.20 -1.50 4.91
N VAL A 443 15.26 -1.38 4.12
CA VAL A 443 15.78 -0.09 3.65
C VAL A 443 15.69 -0.16 2.13
N ASP A 444 15.00 0.79 1.53
CA ASP A 444 14.79 0.80 0.08
C ASP A 444 15.95 1.52 -0.66
N ASP A 445 15.91 1.50 -1.99
CA ASP A 445 16.94 2.09 -2.84
C ASP A 445 16.98 3.64 -2.75
N ASN A 446 15.99 4.25 -2.09
CA ASN A 446 15.96 5.67 -1.73
C ASN A 446 16.36 5.91 -0.27
N ASP A 447 16.96 4.92 0.39
CA ASP A 447 17.37 4.92 1.80
C ASP A 447 16.21 5.05 2.80
N LEU A 448 14.95 4.86 2.37
CA LEU A 448 13.78 4.91 3.23
C LEU A 448 13.74 3.68 4.16
N SER A 449 13.71 3.92 5.46
CA SER A 449 13.71 2.86 6.48
C SER A 449 12.27 2.48 6.86
N VAL A 450 11.95 1.19 6.74
CA VAL A 450 10.63 0.63 7.08
C VAL A 450 10.77 -0.46 8.11
N ALA A 451 10.09 -0.30 9.24
CA ALA A 451 9.99 -1.31 10.30
C ALA A 451 8.54 -1.79 10.44
N ILE A 452 8.33 -3.08 10.28
CA ILE A 452 7.02 -3.71 10.37
C ILE A 452 6.97 -4.55 11.64
N ASN A 453 5.97 -4.32 12.49
CA ASN A 453 5.82 -5.11 13.70
C ASN A 453 5.49 -6.56 13.36
N ASN A 454 6.04 -7.50 14.10
CA ASN A 454 5.76 -8.92 13.97
C ASN A 454 4.26 -9.19 14.10
N GLN A 455 3.77 -10.10 13.25
CA GLN A 455 2.37 -10.50 13.22
C GLN A 455 2.20 -11.83 13.92
N HIS A 456 1.18 -11.95 14.78
CA HIS A 456 0.83 -13.18 15.48
C HIS A 456 -0.67 -13.50 15.30
N PRO A 457 -1.13 -13.74 14.05
CA PRO A 457 -2.53 -14.06 13.82
C PRO A 457 -2.90 -15.41 14.42
N ILE A 458 -4.10 -15.46 14.99
CA ILE A 458 -4.83 -16.68 15.36
C ILE A 458 -6.02 -16.75 14.41
N ILE A 459 -6.14 -17.85 13.67
CA ILE A 459 -7.17 -18.05 12.67
C ILE A 459 -7.97 -19.30 13.06
N GLY A 460 -9.29 -19.15 13.13
CA GLY A 460 -10.22 -20.24 13.34
C GLY A 460 -11.02 -20.56 12.08
N ARG A 461 -11.24 -21.84 11.81
CA ARG A 461 -12.13 -22.35 10.80
C ARG A 461 -13.12 -23.32 11.44
N ALA A 462 -14.40 -23.18 11.09
CA ALA A 462 -15.43 -24.15 11.43
C ALA A 462 -16.34 -24.35 10.21
N GLY A 463 -16.69 -25.59 9.92
CA GLY A 463 -17.50 -25.92 8.76
C GLY A 463 -17.92 -27.37 8.72
N PHE A 464 -18.43 -27.76 7.57
CA PHE A 464 -18.78 -29.17 7.30
C PHE A 464 -18.46 -29.52 5.85
N LYS A 465 -18.13 -30.81 5.64
CA LYS A 465 -17.98 -31.45 4.32
C LYS A 465 -19.12 -32.45 4.13
N LEU A 466 -19.77 -32.39 3.00
CA LEU A 466 -20.77 -33.36 2.53
C LEU A 466 -20.17 -34.12 1.36
N SER A 467 -19.97 -35.41 1.49
CA SER A 467 -19.38 -36.27 0.46
C SER A 467 -20.28 -37.41 0.07
N TYR A 468 -20.19 -37.81 -1.19
CA TYR A 468 -21.01 -38.87 -1.77
C TYR A 468 -20.13 -39.92 -2.44
N LEU A 469 -20.15 -41.16 -1.96
CA LEU A 469 -19.47 -42.28 -2.62
C LEU A 469 -20.29 -42.74 -3.83
N VAL A 470 -19.73 -42.58 -5.04
CA VAL A 470 -20.42 -42.94 -6.28
C VAL A 470 -20.58 -44.46 -6.36
N PRO A 471 -21.82 -44.98 -6.41
CA PRO A 471 -22.04 -46.43 -6.48
C PRO A 471 -21.37 -47.08 -7.72
N GLY A 472 -20.73 -48.24 -7.51
CA GLY A 472 -20.06 -48.99 -8.56
C GLY A 472 -18.66 -48.50 -8.92
N THR A 473 -18.14 -47.45 -8.25
CA THR A 473 -16.78 -46.94 -8.50
C THR A 473 -15.79 -47.25 -7.39
N GLU A 474 -16.21 -47.78 -6.26
CA GLU A 474 -15.42 -48.12 -5.06
C GLU A 474 -14.62 -46.96 -4.43
N SER A 475 -14.31 -45.86 -5.14
CA SER A 475 -13.39 -44.86 -4.70
C SER A 475 -13.71 -43.42 -5.06
N TRP A 476 -14.57 -43.14 -6.05
CA TRP A 476 -14.86 -41.78 -6.46
C TRP A 476 -15.82 -41.09 -5.51
N LYS A 477 -15.35 -39.97 -4.91
CA LYS A 477 -16.11 -39.17 -3.94
C LYS A 477 -16.09 -37.70 -4.33
N PRO A 478 -17.13 -37.19 -5.04
CA PRO A 478 -17.41 -35.78 -5.08
C PRO A 478 -17.83 -35.28 -3.70
N TYR A 479 -17.49 -34.05 -3.37
CA TYR A 479 -17.85 -33.40 -2.11
C TYR A 479 -18.14 -31.93 -2.28
N PHE A 480 -18.93 -31.43 -1.34
CA PHE A 480 -19.16 -30.03 -1.09
C PHE A 480 -18.72 -29.70 0.33
N ARG A 481 -18.03 -28.56 0.54
CA ARG A 481 -17.66 -28.07 1.85
C ARG A 481 -18.07 -26.61 2.01
N ALA A 482 -18.53 -26.24 3.18
CA ALA A 482 -18.83 -24.87 3.56
C ALA A 482 -18.19 -24.55 4.91
N ASP A 483 -17.42 -23.45 4.95
CA ASP A 483 -16.65 -23.03 6.12
C ASP A 483 -16.86 -21.57 6.44
N VAL A 484 -16.83 -21.23 7.72
CA VAL A 484 -16.58 -19.86 8.21
C VAL A 484 -15.15 -19.83 8.73
N ILE A 485 -14.38 -18.87 8.23
CA ILE A 485 -12.97 -18.66 8.61
C ILE A 485 -12.85 -17.25 9.16
N ASN A 486 -12.22 -17.08 10.32
CA ASN A 486 -11.99 -15.75 10.90
C ASN A 486 -10.57 -15.61 11.40
N ASP A 487 -9.94 -14.49 11.06
CA ASP A 487 -8.66 -14.05 11.62
C ASP A 487 -8.96 -13.12 12.80
N PHE A 488 -8.58 -13.54 14.00
CA PHE A 488 -8.81 -12.80 15.25
C PHE A 488 -7.71 -11.77 15.55
N SER A 489 -6.78 -11.55 14.64
CA SER A 489 -5.71 -10.58 14.84
C SER A 489 -6.21 -9.13 14.76
N ASN A 490 -5.54 -8.28 15.53
CA ASN A 490 -5.76 -6.84 15.50
C ASN A 490 -4.83 -6.16 14.48
N SER A 491 -5.21 -4.95 14.05
CA SER A 491 -4.35 -4.07 13.27
C SER A 491 -3.00 -3.89 13.95
N LYS A 492 -1.93 -3.84 13.19
CA LYS A 492 -0.56 -3.61 13.65
C LYS A 492 -0.03 -2.31 13.06
N ASN A 493 1.15 -1.92 13.48
CA ASN A 493 1.79 -0.70 13.00
C ASN A 493 2.96 -1.05 12.07
N VAL A 494 3.06 -0.25 11.01
CA VAL A 494 4.24 -0.13 10.16
C VAL A 494 4.82 1.25 10.39
N LYS A 495 6.10 1.33 10.70
CA LYS A 495 6.82 2.60 10.84
C LYS A 495 7.65 2.86 9.60
N ILE A 496 7.40 3.99 8.95
CA ILE A 496 8.16 4.47 7.79
C ILE A 496 8.84 5.77 8.20
N GLU A 497 10.16 5.78 8.28
CA GLU A 497 10.96 6.91 8.79
C GLU A 497 10.47 7.46 10.13
N GLY A 498 10.11 6.55 11.05
CA GLY A 498 9.61 6.94 12.38
C GLY A 498 8.12 7.30 12.42
N VAL A 499 7.48 7.61 11.29
CA VAL A 499 6.02 7.84 11.22
C VAL A 499 5.30 6.50 11.29
N SER A 500 4.33 6.40 12.20
CA SER A 500 3.60 5.14 12.45
C SER A 500 2.27 5.13 11.69
N PHE A 501 2.05 4.09 10.90
CA PHE A 501 0.82 3.84 10.15
C PHE A 501 0.16 2.55 10.65
N LYS A 502 -1.17 2.52 10.72
CA LYS A 502 -1.91 1.29 11.02
C LYS A 502 -2.07 0.45 9.76
N THR A 503 -2.05 -0.88 9.91
CA THR A 503 -2.43 -1.83 8.84
C THR A 503 -3.87 -2.24 9.00
N GLY A 504 -4.54 -2.58 7.90
CA GLY A 504 -5.87 -3.16 7.94
C GLY A 504 -5.89 -4.57 8.55
N LYS A 505 -7.09 -5.03 8.91
CA LYS A 505 -7.36 -6.38 9.43
C LYS A 505 -7.65 -7.35 8.29
N ASN A 506 -7.35 -8.63 8.51
CA ASN A 506 -7.68 -9.70 7.54
C ASN A 506 -9.16 -10.11 7.57
N GLY A 507 -9.83 -9.95 8.70
CA GLY A 507 -11.27 -10.19 8.86
C GLY A 507 -11.70 -11.64 8.73
N GLY A 508 -13.02 -11.80 8.58
CA GLY A 508 -13.66 -13.10 8.38
C GLY A 508 -14.13 -13.33 6.95
N LYS A 509 -14.20 -14.59 6.54
CA LYS A 509 -14.71 -15.00 5.23
C LYS A 509 -15.59 -16.26 5.33
N PHE A 510 -16.61 -16.32 4.48
CA PHE A 510 -17.36 -17.52 4.20
C PHE A 510 -16.77 -18.20 2.97
N ASN A 511 -16.48 -19.49 3.07
CA ASN A 511 -15.84 -20.27 2.01
C ASN A 511 -16.74 -21.43 1.58
N THR A 512 -16.86 -21.64 0.27
CA THR A 512 -17.53 -22.77 -0.34
C THR A 512 -16.57 -23.51 -1.25
N VAL A 513 -16.57 -24.83 -1.17
CA VAL A 513 -15.66 -25.69 -1.93
C VAL A 513 -16.46 -26.79 -2.63
N ILE A 514 -16.13 -27.03 -3.88
CA ILE A 514 -16.56 -28.21 -4.63
C ILE A 514 -15.30 -28.98 -4.99
N GLY A 515 -15.27 -30.26 -4.68
CA GLY A 515 -14.12 -31.09 -4.94
C GLY A 515 -14.52 -32.53 -5.26
N ALA A 516 -13.52 -33.27 -5.68
CA ALA A 516 -13.63 -34.71 -5.86
C ALA A 516 -12.28 -35.39 -5.62
N SER A 517 -12.32 -36.59 -5.09
CA SER A 517 -11.16 -37.47 -5.00
C SER A 517 -11.54 -38.87 -5.49
N GLY A 518 -10.55 -39.61 -6.00
CA GLY A 518 -10.78 -40.97 -6.47
C GLY A 518 -9.50 -41.67 -6.88
N MET A 519 -9.56 -43.01 -6.98
CA MET A 519 -8.46 -43.84 -7.47
C MET A 519 -8.54 -44.00 -8.97
N LEU A 520 -7.43 -43.72 -9.65
CA LEU A 520 -7.23 -44.04 -11.07
C LEU A 520 -6.73 -45.47 -11.26
N SER A 521 -5.96 -45.99 -10.31
CA SER A 521 -5.50 -47.37 -10.18
C SER A 521 -5.36 -47.70 -8.68
N PRO A 522 -5.10 -48.98 -8.32
CA PRO A 522 -4.91 -49.35 -6.91
C PRO A 522 -3.84 -48.55 -6.16
N ASP A 523 -2.90 -47.96 -6.90
CA ASP A 523 -1.75 -47.24 -6.34
C ASP A 523 -1.79 -45.73 -6.62
N LEU A 524 -2.63 -45.29 -7.56
CA LEU A 524 -2.65 -43.89 -8.02
C LEU A 524 -3.99 -43.25 -7.74
N SER A 525 -3.99 -42.16 -6.96
CA SER A 525 -5.17 -41.35 -6.68
C SER A 525 -5.06 -39.96 -7.28
N LEU A 526 -6.19 -39.42 -7.71
CA LEU A 526 -6.35 -38.03 -8.17
C LEU A 526 -7.32 -37.32 -7.23
N TYR A 527 -7.04 -36.08 -6.90
CA TYR A 527 -7.96 -35.21 -6.16
C TYR A 527 -7.88 -33.78 -6.66
N GLY A 528 -8.97 -33.04 -6.50
CA GLY A 528 -9.02 -31.63 -6.87
C GLY A 528 -10.19 -30.92 -6.26
N GLU A 529 -10.03 -29.62 -6.06
CA GLU A 529 -11.07 -28.74 -5.51
C GLU A 529 -11.02 -27.34 -6.12
N LEU A 530 -12.18 -26.73 -6.21
CA LEU A 530 -12.39 -25.33 -6.53
C LEU A 530 -13.06 -24.68 -5.34
N SER A 531 -12.47 -23.62 -4.82
CA SER A 531 -13.01 -22.84 -3.71
C SER A 531 -13.41 -21.45 -4.17
N SER A 532 -14.47 -20.92 -3.54
CA SER A 532 -14.85 -19.51 -3.66
C SER A 532 -15.16 -18.96 -2.27
N TYR A 533 -14.59 -17.83 -1.92
CA TYR A 533 -14.80 -17.22 -0.61
C TYR A 533 -15.11 -15.74 -0.71
N GLN A 534 -15.91 -15.29 0.25
CA GLN A 534 -16.41 -13.93 0.36
C GLN A 534 -16.21 -13.41 1.79
N ARG A 535 -15.73 -12.15 1.91
CA ARG A 535 -15.59 -11.48 3.22
C ARG A 535 -16.97 -11.29 3.88
N ILE A 536 -17.01 -11.41 5.21
CA ILE A 536 -18.26 -11.34 5.97
C ILE A 536 -18.60 -9.89 6.34
N ASN A 537 -17.66 -9.10 6.83
CA ASN A 537 -17.89 -7.80 7.47
C ASN A 537 -17.53 -6.60 6.57
N GLY A 538 -17.59 -6.74 5.26
CA GLY A 538 -17.28 -5.66 4.32
C GLY A 538 -15.76 -5.39 4.13
N PHE A 539 -14.89 -6.00 4.92
CA PHE A 539 -13.43 -5.96 4.81
C PHE A 539 -12.82 -7.36 4.89
N GLY A 540 -11.58 -7.51 4.46
CA GLY A 540 -10.88 -8.79 4.38
C GLY A 540 -10.80 -9.30 2.94
N PHE A 541 -10.78 -10.61 2.75
CA PHE A 541 -10.50 -11.25 1.47
C PHE A 541 -11.74 -11.83 0.80
N ASP A 542 -11.89 -11.55 -0.51
CA ASP A 542 -12.71 -12.31 -1.45
C ASP A 542 -11.78 -13.00 -2.44
N GLY A 543 -12.18 -14.14 -2.98
CA GLY A 543 -11.36 -14.79 -3.99
C GLY A 543 -11.83 -16.17 -4.38
N GLN A 544 -11.01 -16.78 -5.21
CA GLN A 544 -11.17 -18.15 -5.67
C GLN A 544 -9.81 -18.83 -5.64
N ASP A 545 -9.79 -20.10 -5.29
CA ASP A 545 -8.62 -20.94 -5.45
C ASP A 545 -8.94 -22.27 -6.15
N PHE A 546 -7.96 -22.79 -6.82
CA PHE A 546 -8.00 -24.10 -7.47
C PHE A 546 -6.81 -24.92 -6.98
N ASN A 547 -7.07 -26.17 -6.60
CA ASN A 547 -6.09 -27.13 -6.14
C ASN A 547 -6.29 -28.46 -6.88
N ILE A 548 -5.22 -29.03 -7.41
CA ILE A 548 -5.22 -30.36 -8.01
C ILE A 548 -3.97 -31.10 -7.59
N GLY A 549 -4.13 -32.38 -7.26
CA GLY A 549 -3.02 -33.22 -6.85
C GLY A 549 -3.18 -34.66 -7.25
N ILE A 550 -2.02 -35.31 -7.37
CA ILE A 550 -1.91 -36.75 -7.57
C ILE A 550 -1.14 -37.35 -6.42
N ARG A 551 -1.52 -38.56 -6.01
CA ARG A 551 -0.85 -39.32 -4.97
C ARG A 551 -0.60 -40.74 -5.44
N TYR A 552 0.62 -41.20 -5.25
CA TYR A 552 1.05 -42.58 -5.52
C TYR A 552 1.39 -43.27 -4.20
N SER A 553 0.81 -44.45 -3.97
CA SER A 553 0.98 -45.22 -2.72
C SER A 553 1.71 -46.53 -3.01
N PHE A 554 2.62 -46.92 -2.12
CA PHE A 554 3.48 -48.08 -2.26
C PHE A 554 3.08 -49.22 -1.32
#